data_747e0954693e8546d4044bf57afd4048
#
_entry.id   747e0954693e8546d4044bf57afd4048
#
_cell.length_a   1.000
_cell.length_b   1.000
_cell.length_c   1.000
_cell.angle_alpha   90.00
_cell.angle_beta   90.00
_cell.angle_gamma   90.00
#
_symmetry.space_group_name_H-M   'P 1'
#
loop_
_entity.id
_entity.type
_entity.pdbx_description
1 polymer ?
#
loop_
_entity_poly.entity_id
_entity_poly.type
_entity_poly.pdbx_seq_one_letter_code
_entity_poly.pdbx_strand_id
1 'polypeptide(L)'
;MIKAKTIMTENVITINESAAITEAAKLMVNKHVKSLLVTKNNKPIAIVTENSLIKGALNKSPNKVKIKDVMSKKFLIVNANTRYSYIIKKLREEKIKRFPVVENDKLIGIITETDIVDATRDFTRFHQIMQEIILVVFGLVTAFFLFFFSPLGQSVFVG
;
A
#
# COMPACT_ATOMS: atom_id res chain seq x y z
N MET A 1 12.53 -2.33 9.73
CA MET A 1 11.48 -1.28 9.83
C MET A 1 10.97 -1.00 8.42
N ILE A 2 9.65 -1.03 8.21
CA ILE A 2 9.03 -0.94 6.89
C ILE A 2 9.00 0.50 6.42
N LYS A 3 9.33 0.69 5.15
CA LYS A 3 9.42 1.98 4.49
C LYS A 3 8.39 2.09 3.36
N ALA A 4 8.06 3.31 2.94
CA ALA A 4 7.17 3.60 1.82
C ALA A 4 7.54 2.80 0.56
N LYS A 5 8.81 2.74 0.20
CA LYS A 5 9.31 2.02 -0.98
C LYS A 5 8.99 0.52 -0.98
N THR A 6 8.84 -0.09 0.20
CA THR A 6 8.57 -1.54 0.31
C THR A 6 7.12 -1.91 0.01
N ILE A 7 6.19 -0.95 0.17
CA ILE A 7 4.74 -1.18 0.07
C ILE A 7 4.08 -0.41 -1.08
N MET A 8 4.82 0.46 -1.77
CA MET A 8 4.27 1.26 -2.86
C MET A 8 3.99 0.41 -4.09
N THR A 9 2.97 0.80 -4.83
CA THR A 9 2.77 0.37 -6.21
C THR A 9 3.63 1.24 -7.13
N GLU A 10 4.50 0.62 -7.91
CA GLU A 10 5.25 1.27 -8.99
C GLU A 10 4.32 1.52 -10.19
N ASN A 11 4.80 2.08 -11.28
CA ASN A 11 4.02 2.35 -12.50
C ASN A 11 2.77 3.22 -12.26
N VAL A 12 2.99 4.37 -11.62
CA VAL A 12 1.91 5.33 -11.32
C VAL A 12 1.27 5.83 -12.61
N ILE A 13 -0.05 5.62 -12.73
CA ILE A 13 -0.79 6.13 -13.88
C ILE A 13 -1.12 7.60 -13.62
N THR A 14 -0.64 8.45 -14.49
CA THR A 14 -0.80 9.91 -14.38
C THR A 14 -1.68 10.46 -15.49
N ILE A 15 -2.24 11.64 -15.25
CA ILE A 15 -2.97 12.43 -16.24
C ILE A 15 -2.65 13.91 -16.09
N ASN A 16 -2.69 14.66 -17.20
CA ASN A 16 -2.47 16.09 -17.17
C ASN A 16 -3.71 16.85 -16.65
N GLU A 17 -3.51 17.94 -15.93
CA GLU A 17 -4.60 18.79 -15.40
C GLU A 17 -5.51 19.37 -16.47
N SER A 18 -5.02 19.54 -17.69
CA SER A 18 -5.78 20.09 -18.85
C SER A 18 -6.56 19.05 -19.63
N ALA A 19 -6.37 17.76 -19.35
CA ALA A 19 -7.09 16.66 -20.01
C ALA A 19 -8.62 16.72 -19.72
N ALA A 20 -9.42 16.13 -20.59
CA ALA A 20 -10.85 16.00 -20.38
C ALA A 20 -11.18 14.88 -19.37
N ILE A 21 -12.30 15.00 -18.66
CA ILE A 21 -12.74 13.93 -17.75
C ILE A 21 -13.07 12.64 -18.49
N THR A 22 -13.48 12.71 -19.75
CA THR A 22 -13.72 11.54 -20.60
C THR A 22 -12.45 10.76 -20.90
N GLU A 23 -11.32 11.43 -21.06
CA GLU A 23 -10.00 10.81 -21.22
C GLU A 23 -9.58 10.09 -19.93
N ALA A 24 -9.75 10.74 -18.77
CA ALA A 24 -9.49 10.12 -17.49
C ALA A 24 -10.35 8.88 -17.25
N ALA A 25 -11.65 8.96 -17.58
CA ALA A 25 -12.56 7.82 -17.45
C ALA A 25 -12.11 6.63 -18.30
N LYS A 26 -11.76 6.85 -19.58
CA LYS A 26 -11.20 5.81 -20.46
C LYS A 26 -9.92 5.21 -19.89
N LEU A 27 -9.02 6.05 -19.38
CA LEU A 27 -7.77 5.60 -18.81
C LEU A 27 -7.98 4.76 -17.55
N MET A 28 -8.91 5.15 -16.66
CA MET A 28 -9.28 4.38 -15.47
C MET A 28 -9.83 3.00 -15.83
N VAL A 29 -10.75 2.93 -16.81
CA VAL A 29 -11.34 1.67 -17.28
C VAL A 29 -10.27 0.77 -17.90
N ASN A 30 -9.46 1.28 -18.83
CA ASN A 30 -8.45 0.50 -19.55
C ASN A 30 -7.32 -0.02 -18.63
N LYS A 31 -7.01 0.73 -17.58
CA LYS A 31 -5.94 0.37 -16.62
C LYS A 31 -6.47 -0.27 -15.34
N HIS A 32 -7.79 -0.48 -15.24
CA HIS A 32 -8.45 -1.06 -14.05
C HIS A 32 -8.10 -0.33 -12.74
N VAL A 33 -8.00 1.01 -12.78
CA VAL A 33 -7.68 1.83 -11.61
C VAL A 33 -8.82 2.79 -11.27
N LYS A 34 -9.04 3.05 -9.99
CA LYS A 34 -10.10 3.92 -9.45
C LYS A 34 -9.67 5.36 -9.20
N SER A 35 -8.43 5.68 -9.47
CA SER A 35 -7.89 7.03 -9.33
C SER A 35 -6.64 7.22 -10.18
N LEU A 36 -6.41 8.46 -10.61
CA LEU A 36 -5.22 8.87 -11.34
C LEU A 36 -4.52 10.00 -10.58
N LEU A 37 -3.20 10.00 -10.63
CA LEU A 37 -2.40 11.11 -10.15
C LEU A 37 -2.39 12.21 -11.20
N VAL A 38 -2.80 13.41 -10.81
CA VAL A 38 -2.78 14.57 -11.72
C VAL A 38 -1.42 15.23 -11.66
N THR A 39 -0.82 15.42 -12.82
CA THR A 39 0.50 16.03 -12.94
C THR A 39 0.45 17.33 -13.75
N LYS A 40 1.36 18.23 -13.40
CA LYS A 40 1.72 19.42 -14.18
C LYS A 40 3.23 19.51 -14.24
N ASN A 41 3.80 19.59 -15.45
CA ASN A 41 5.25 19.56 -15.65
C ASN A 41 5.94 18.40 -14.91
N ASN A 42 5.36 17.19 -15.01
CA ASN A 42 5.81 15.96 -14.35
C ASN A 42 5.80 15.99 -12.80
N LYS A 43 5.23 17.02 -12.18
CA LYS A 43 5.06 17.08 -10.72
C LYS A 43 3.65 16.71 -10.32
N PRO A 44 3.46 15.88 -9.28
CA PRO A 44 2.14 15.57 -8.76
C PRO A 44 1.52 16.80 -8.10
N ILE A 45 0.33 17.18 -8.55
CA ILE A 45 -0.38 18.38 -8.06
C ILE A 45 -1.73 18.08 -7.44
N ALA A 46 -2.36 16.97 -7.81
CA ALA A 46 -3.68 16.59 -7.35
C ALA A 46 -3.97 15.11 -7.62
N ILE A 47 -5.13 14.65 -7.20
CA ILE A 47 -5.68 13.33 -7.53
C ILE A 47 -7.09 13.50 -8.10
N VAL A 48 -7.43 12.70 -9.09
CA VAL A 48 -8.80 12.56 -9.59
C VAL A 48 -9.27 11.11 -9.36
N THR A 49 -10.53 10.95 -8.95
CA THR A 49 -11.16 9.65 -8.67
C THR A 49 -12.40 9.45 -9.52
N GLU A 50 -12.88 8.20 -9.66
CA GLU A 50 -14.14 7.89 -10.31
C GLU A 50 -15.29 8.78 -9.82
N ASN A 51 -15.42 8.93 -8.50
CA ASN A 51 -16.46 9.79 -7.91
C ASN A 51 -16.32 11.27 -8.33
N SER A 52 -15.10 11.76 -8.49
CA SER A 52 -14.85 13.13 -8.96
C SER A 52 -15.29 13.30 -10.41
N LEU A 53 -15.02 12.30 -11.26
CA LEU A 53 -15.44 12.32 -12.67
C LEU A 53 -16.95 12.26 -12.79
N ILE A 54 -17.61 11.37 -12.03
CA ILE A 54 -19.08 11.25 -12.02
C ILE A 54 -19.73 12.59 -11.62
N LYS A 55 -19.27 13.20 -10.52
CA LYS A 55 -19.78 14.50 -10.07
C LYS A 55 -19.57 15.59 -11.11
N GLY A 56 -18.42 15.61 -11.77
CA GLY A 56 -18.14 16.55 -12.85
C GLY A 56 -19.05 16.37 -14.05
N ALA A 57 -19.31 15.13 -14.44
CA ALA A 57 -20.19 14.79 -15.56
C ALA A 57 -21.67 15.12 -15.31
N LEU A 58 -22.13 15.01 -14.05
CA LEU A 58 -23.51 15.34 -13.67
C LEU A 58 -23.79 16.87 -13.68
N ASN A 59 -22.79 17.68 -13.40
CA ASN A 59 -22.96 19.11 -13.24
C ASN A 59 -22.75 19.92 -14.54
N LYS A 60 -22.07 19.34 -15.55
CA LYS A 60 -21.75 20.00 -16.84
C LYS A 60 -21.66 18.98 -17.95
N SER A 61 -21.70 19.45 -19.20
CA SER A 61 -21.42 18.56 -20.34
C SER A 61 -20.05 17.89 -20.22
N PRO A 62 -19.96 16.56 -20.18
CA PRO A 62 -18.71 15.84 -19.87
C PRO A 62 -17.52 16.21 -20.77
N ASN A 63 -17.79 16.53 -22.04
CA ASN A 63 -16.76 16.91 -23.00
C ASN A 63 -16.14 18.30 -22.76
N LYS A 64 -16.78 19.14 -21.94
CA LYS A 64 -16.29 20.48 -21.60
C LYS A 64 -15.59 20.57 -20.25
N VAL A 65 -15.69 19.53 -19.42
CA VAL A 65 -15.09 19.49 -18.07
C VAL A 65 -13.66 18.99 -18.17
N LYS A 66 -12.75 19.72 -17.57
CA LYS A 66 -11.33 19.35 -17.46
C LYS A 66 -11.00 18.76 -16.09
N ILE A 67 -9.91 18.03 -16.01
CA ILE A 67 -9.43 17.41 -14.76
C ILE A 67 -9.21 18.47 -13.67
N LYS A 68 -8.66 19.62 -13.99
CA LYS A 68 -8.46 20.74 -13.05
C LYS A 68 -9.74 21.21 -12.33
N ASP A 69 -10.93 20.99 -12.94
CA ASP A 69 -12.22 21.43 -12.42
C ASP A 69 -12.80 20.45 -11.38
N VAL A 70 -12.30 19.19 -11.36
CA VAL A 70 -12.84 18.10 -10.53
C VAL A 70 -11.78 17.41 -9.65
N MET A 71 -10.51 17.75 -9.81
CA MET A 71 -9.41 17.17 -9.06
C MET A 71 -9.43 17.60 -7.58
N SER A 72 -8.86 16.76 -6.72
CA SER A 72 -8.70 17.03 -5.29
C SER A 72 -7.22 17.17 -4.92
N LYS A 73 -6.91 18.18 -4.12
CA LYS A 73 -5.57 18.35 -3.52
C LYS A 73 -5.39 17.58 -2.21
N LYS A 74 -6.32 16.70 -1.86
CA LYS A 74 -6.25 15.89 -0.63
C LYS A 74 -5.36 14.67 -0.82
N PHE A 75 -4.07 14.87 -0.81
CA PHE A 75 -3.03 13.84 -0.84
C PHE A 75 -1.78 14.36 -0.11
N LEU A 76 -0.86 13.47 0.25
CA LEU A 76 0.38 13.81 0.91
C LEU A 76 1.54 13.12 0.19
N ILE A 77 2.49 13.90 -0.32
CA ILE A 77 3.73 13.38 -0.89
C ILE A 77 4.61 12.86 0.24
N VAL A 78 5.15 11.66 0.07
CA VAL A 78 6.08 11.03 1.02
C VAL A 78 7.37 10.64 0.31
N ASN A 79 8.47 10.60 1.07
CA ASN A 79 9.75 10.11 0.55
C ASN A 79 9.79 8.57 0.57
N ALA A 80 10.58 7.96 -0.32
CA ALA A 80 10.80 6.52 -0.38
C ALA A 80 11.19 5.89 0.99
N ASN A 81 11.90 6.64 1.81
CA ASN A 81 12.35 6.22 3.14
C ASN A 81 11.36 6.52 4.29
N THR A 82 10.20 7.11 3.98
CA THR A 82 9.16 7.39 5.00
C THR A 82 8.71 6.10 5.67
N ARG A 83 8.60 6.13 7.00
CA ARG A 83 8.17 4.96 7.79
C ARG A 83 6.70 4.64 7.57
N TYR A 84 6.38 3.36 7.47
CA TYR A 84 5.00 2.86 7.35
C TYR A 84 4.09 3.40 8.46
N SER A 85 4.57 3.43 9.71
CA SER A 85 3.81 3.96 10.86
C SER A 85 3.35 5.40 10.69
N TYR A 86 4.16 6.24 10.04
CA TYR A 86 3.80 7.62 9.72
C TYR A 86 2.64 7.66 8.69
N ILE A 87 2.69 6.80 7.66
CA ILE A 87 1.64 6.72 6.63
C ILE A 87 0.31 6.29 7.25
N ILE A 88 0.34 5.25 8.13
CA ILE A 88 -0.85 4.80 8.88
C ILE A 88 -1.42 5.94 9.74
N LYS A 89 -0.57 6.67 10.43
CA LYS A 89 -1.00 7.81 11.26
C LYS A 89 -1.75 8.84 10.40
N LYS A 90 -1.19 9.23 9.26
CA LYS A 90 -1.81 10.19 8.33
C LYS A 90 -3.12 9.68 7.71
N LEU A 91 -3.21 8.39 7.41
CA LEU A 91 -4.44 7.77 6.95
C LEU A 91 -5.56 7.88 8.00
N ARG A 92 -5.25 7.58 9.26
CA ARG A 92 -6.23 7.57 10.37
C ARG A 92 -6.66 8.96 10.80
N GLU A 93 -5.70 9.83 11.07
CA GLU A 93 -5.94 11.15 11.66
C GLU A 93 -6.43 12.17 10.63
N GLU A 94 -5.79 12.23 9.46
CA GLU A 94 -6.08 13.23 8.43
C GLU A 94 -6.94 12.70 7.29
N LYS A 95 -7.30 11.40 7.33
CA LYS A 95 -8.08 10.71 6.29
C LYS A 95 -7.49 10.87 4.88
N ILE A 96 -6.17 10.96 4.81
CA ILE A 96 -5.42 10.97 3.54
C ILE A 96 -5.32 9.53 3.05
N LYS A 97 -5.80 9.28 1.84
CA LYS A 97 -5.88 7.92 1.25
C LYS A 97 -4.92 7.68 0.10
N ARG A 98 -4.10 8.67 -0.25
CA ARG A 98 -3.18 8.61 -1.40
C ARG A 98 -1.88 9.31 -1.02
N PHE A 99 -0.79 8.57 -1.19
CA PHE A 99 0.56 9.01 -0.85
C PHE A 99 1.47 8.80 -2.06
N PRO A 100 1.57 9.78 -2.99
CA PRO A 100 2.61 9.73 -4.02
C PRO A 100 3.98 9.63 -3.36
N VAL A 101 4.79 8.68 -3.83
CA VAL A 101 6.14 8.43 -3.32
C VAL A 101 7.16 9.05 -4.24
N VAL A 102 8.04 9.87 -3.68
CA VAL A 102 9.12 10.53 -4.44
C VAL A 102 10.48 10.12 -3.89
N GLU A 103 11.46 10.08 -4.79
CA GLU A 103 12.87 9.92 -4.47
C GLU A 103 13.66 10.84 -5.39
N ASN A 104 14.53 11.69 -4.83
CA ASN A 104 15.28 12.72 -5.58
C ASN A 104 14.36 13.58 -6.48
N ASP A 105 13.26 14.07 -5.93
CA ASP A 105 12.21 14.87 -6.59
C ASP A 105 11.51 14.18 -7.78
N LYS A 106 11.75 12.89 -8.00
CA LYS A 106 11.08 12.10 -9.03
C LYS A 106 9.99 11.24 -8.40
N LEU A 107 8.82 11.22 -9.04
CA LEU A 107 7.74 10.30 -8.69
C LEU A 107 8.18 8.87 -9.03
N ILE A 108 8.22 7.98 -8.03
CA ILE A 108 8.63 6.58 -8.18
C ILE A 108 7.51 5.58 -7.89
N GLY A 109 6.45 6.01 -7.21
CA GLY A 109 5.34 5.13 -6.86
C GLY A 109 4.19 5.88 -6.20
N ILE A 110 3.18 5.13 -5.83
CA ILE A 110 2.03 5.61 -5.04
C ILE A 110 1.66 4.56 -4.01
N ILE A 111 1.26 5.01 -2.81
CA ILE A 111 0.68 4.15 -1.79
C ILE A 111 -0.79 4.53 -1.66
N THR A 112 -1.65 3.54 -1.75
CA THR A 112 -3.10 3.65 -1.59
C THR A 112 -3.57 2.97 -0.31
N GLU A 113 -4.82 3.16 0.05
CA GLU A 113 -5.44 2.46 1.17
C GLU A 113 -5.37 0.93 1.02
N THR A 114 -5.48 0.43 -0.21
CA THR A 114 -5.37 -1.01 -0.52
C THR A 114 -3.97 -1.54 -0.21
N ASP A 115 -2.93 -0.85 -0.65
CA ASP A 115 -1.52 -1.25 -0.40
C ASP A 115 -1.23 -1.32 1.12
N ILE A 116 -1.84 -0.40 1.89
CA ILE A 116 -1.71 -0.38 3.34
C ILE A 116 -2.38 -1.60 3.99
N VAL A 117 -3.59 -1.97 3.52
CA VAL A 117 -4.33 -3.13 4.02
C VAL A 117 -3.58 -4.42 3.68
N ASP A 118 -3.09 -4.56 2.45
CA ASP A 118 -2.35 -5.74 2.01
C ASP A 118 -1.04 -5.90 2.79
N ALA A 119 -0.27 -4.83 2.97
CA ALA A 119 0.91 -4.85 3.82
C ALA A 119 0.60 -5.30 5.25
N THR A 120 -0.50 -4.82 5.84
CA THR A 120 -0.91 -5.23 7.20
C THR A 120 -1.23 -6.72 7.27
N ARG A 121 -1.91 -7.27 6.25
CA ARG A 121 -2.27 -8.69 6.17
C ARG A 121 -1.03 -9.58 6.09
N ASP A 122 -0.05 -9.22 5.27
CA ASP A 122 1.18 -9.97 5.10
C ASP A 122 1.98 -10.03 6.41
N PHE A 123 2.00 -8.94 7.19
CA PHE A 123 2.65 -8.93 8.51
C PHE A 123 1.97 -9.85 9.51
N THR A 124 0.63 -9.85 9.56
CA THR A 124 -0.11 -10.71 10.48
C THR A 124 0.16 -12.18 10.14
N ARG A 125 0.13 -12.55 8.87
CA ARG A 125 0.42 -13.91 8.40
C ARG A 125 1.86 -14.35 8.74
N PHE A 126 2.84 -13.47 8.53
CA PHE A 126 4.23 -13.75 8.89
C PHE A 126 4.39 -14.03 10.39
N HIS A 127 3.77 -13.22 11.25
CA HIS A 127 3.83 -13.43 12.71
C HIS A 127 3.18 -14.75 13.13
N GLN A 128 2.06 -15.14 12.53
CA GLN A 128 1.41 -16.42 12.79
C GLN A 128 2.32 -17.60 12.43
N ILE A 129 2.92 -17.58 11.23
CA ILE A 129 3.85 -18.63 10.80
C ILE A 129 5.06 -18.72 11.75
N MET A 130 5.63 -17.59 12.16
CA MET A 130 6.76 -17.57 13.07
C MET A 130 6.39 -18.13 14.46
N GLN A 131 5.20 -17.84 14.96
CA GLN A 131 4.72 -18.43 16.23
C GLN A 131 4.57 -19.95 16.13
N GLU A 132 4.02 -20.46 15.04
CA GLU A 132 3.90 -21.91 14.81
C GLU A 132 5.27 -22.59 14.75
N ILE A 133 6.24 -22.00 14.03
CA ILE A 133 7.61 -22.54 13.96
C ILE A 133 8.27 -22.57 15.35
N ILE A 134 8.13 -21.51 16.13
CA ILE A 134 8.69 -21.44 17.50
C ILE A 134 8.07 -22.53 18.39
N LEU A 135 6.76 -22.75 18.33
CA LEU A 135 6.08 -23.78 19.10
C LEU A 135 6.54 -25.20 18.72
N VAL A 136 6.71 -25.46 17.43
CA VAL A 136 7.21 -26.76 16.94
C VAL A 136 8.64 -27.00 17.40
N VAL A 137 9.52 -26.01 17.25
CA VAL A 137 10.92 -26.11 17.71
C VAL A 137 10.99 -26.32 19.22
N PHE A 138 10.21 -25.56 19.99
CA PHE A 138 10.14 -25.71 21.45
C PHE A 138 9.64 -27.10 21.84
N GLY A 139 8.60 -27.61 21.16
CA GLY A 139 8.07 -28.96 21.36
C GLY A 139 9.10 -30.04 21.09
N LEU A 140 9.88 -29.92 20.00
CA LEU A 140 10.94 -30.86 19.69
C LEU A 140 12.08 -30.83 20.72
N VAL A 141 12.50 -29.64 21.15
CA VAL A 141 13.52 -29.47 22.17
C VAL A 141 13.07 -30.09 23.51
N THR A 142 11.83 -29.82 23.94
CA THR A 142 11.31 -30.40 25.17
C THR A 142 11.16 -31.93 25.09
N ALA A 143 10.70 -32.45 23.97
CA ALA A 143 10.62 -33.89 23.74
C ALA A 143 12.01 -34.54 23.78
N PHE A 144 13.02 -33.91 23.15
CA PHE A 144 14.42 -34.37 23.22
C PHE A 144 14.94 -34.40 24.66
N PHE A 145 14.74 -33.34 25.44
CA PHE A 145 15.14 -33.31 26.83
C PHE A 145 14.43 -34.39 27.68
N LEU A 146 13.12 -34.53 27.50
CA LEU A 146 12.34 -35.56 28.20
C LEU A 146 12.83 -36.97 27.86
N PHE A 147 13.16 -37.23 26.60
CA PHE A 147 13.68 -38.52 26.19
C PHE A 147 15.06 -38.79 26.77
N PHE A 148 15.99 -37.83 26.72
CA PHE A 148 17.36 -38.00 27.19
C PHE A 148 17.50 -38.08 28.72
N PHE A 149 16.65 -37.34 29.45
CA PHE A 149 16.66 -37.30 30.91
C PHE A 149 15.62 -38.18 31.58
N SER A 150 14.82 -38.93 30.81
CA SER A 150 13.89 -39.90 31.36
C SER A 150 14.60 -41.21 31.77
N PRO A 151 14.07 -41.96 32.76
CA PRO A 151 14.59 -43.29 33.12
C PRO A 151 14.61 -44.27 31.95
N LEU A 152 13.69 -44.10 30.98
CA LEU A 152 13.62 -44.91 29.74
C LEU A 152 14.73 -44.59 28.76
N GLY A 153 15.15 -43.35 28.63
CA GLY A 153 16.27 -42.95 27.75
C GLY A 153 17.62 -43.38 28.27
N GLN A 154 17.80 -43.44 29.59
CA GLN A 154 19.01 -43.93 30.20
C GLN A 154 19.21 -45.45 30.07
N SER A 155 18.14 -46.24 30.01
CA SER A 155 18.20 -47.69 29.85
C SER A 155 18.67 -48.12 28.46
N VAL A 156 18.53 -47.30 27.42
CA VAL A 156 19.00 -47.58 26.06
C VAL A 156 20.49 -47.36 25.86
N PHE A 157 21.12 -46.55 26.72
CA PHE A 157 22.57 -46.25 26.62
C PHE A 157 23.46 -47.06 27.58
N VAL A 158 22.89 -47.87 28.45
CA VAL A 158 23.61 -48.67 29.48
C VAL A 158 23.57 -50.19 29.18
N GLY A 159 23.13 -50.57 27.97
CA GLY A 159 23.13 -51.99 27.51
C GLY A 159 24.25 -52.29 26.53
#